data_e03a1ee3f91ba4e8ff9ae1f9ef1b1ac7
#
_entry.id   e03a1ee3f91ba4e8ff9ae1f9ef1b1ac7
#
_cell.length_a   1.000
_cell.length_b   1.000
_cell.length_c   1.000
_cell.angle_alpha   90.00
_cell.angle_beta   90.00
_cell.angle_gamma   90.00
#
_symmetry.space_group_name_H-M   'P 1'
#
loop_
_entity.id
_entity.type
_entity.pdbx_description
1 polymer ?
#
loop_
_entity_poly.entity_id
_entity_poly.type
_entity_poly.pdbx_seq_one_letter_code
_entity_poly.pdbx_strand_id
1 'polypeptide(L)'
;MLQKLPHPPRFARLLACSSTLILALGLGGCGTSALSDITGSIGASSIDEKADTSRGSDPRRDAELYQERYRGNPKDADAALKYGKALRASGQRAQAVAVLEQATIAHPGNKLLLAAYGRALADNGNFQQAFDVLGRAHSPDDPDWRLLSAQGATLDQLGRYEEARQYYASALKIVPDQPSVLSNLGLSYVLSKDLSRAEDTLRRANSLAPNDPRVRANLALAVGLQGRVADAEKIAKADLPPAEAAANVAQLKQILSRKEKESARAEIGKLPIAAARRD
;
A
#
# COMPACT_ATOMS: atom_id res chain seq x y z
N MET A 1 77.68 -8.76 26.31
CA MET A 1 77.30 -10.16 26.66
C MET A 1 75.85 -10.39 26.27
N LEU A 2 75.67 -11.19 25.25
CA LEU A 2 74.37 -11.56 24.66
C LEU A 2 73.82 -12.76 25.41
N GLN A 3 72.54 -12.71 25.78
CA GLN A 3 71.80 -13.92 26.11
C GLN A 3 70.48 -13.98 25.29
N LYS A 4 70.45 -14.99 24.43
CA LYS A 4 69.26 -15.42 23.65
C LYS A 4 68.24 -16.08 24.59
N LEU A 5 66.97 -15.76 24.41
CA LEU A 5 65.83 -16.50 24.96
C LEU A 5 65.21 -17.36 23.90
N PRO A 6 64.77 -18.58 24.22
CA PRO A 6 64.22 -19.55 23.26
C PRO A 6 62.72 -19.42 23.12
N HIS A 7 62.21 -19.76 21.91
CA HIS A 7 60.82 -19.86 21.60
C HIS A 7 60.19 -21.17 22.16
N PRO A 8 58.95 -21.17 22.66
CA PRO A 8 58.20 -22.36 22.94
C PRO A 8 57.32 -22.81 21.73
N PRO A 9 56.94 -24.11 21.69
CA PRO A 9 56.42 -24.75 20.52
C PRO A 9 54.91 -24.61 20.32
N ARG A 10 54.50 -24.77 19.05
CA ARG A 10 53.13 -24.84 18.59
C ARG A 10 52.46 -26.14 19.07
N PHE A 11 51.41 -26.02 19.87
CA PHE A 11 50.43 -27.08 20.08
C PHE A 11 49.12 -26.70 19.42
N ALA A 12 48.77 -27.47 18.36
CA ALA A 12 47.46 -27.48 17.78
C ALA A 12 46.47 -28.10 18.79
N ARG A 13 45.39 -27.39 19.09
CA ARG A 13 44.21 -27.94 19.76
C ARG A 13 43.01 -27.70 18.87
N LEU A 14 42.57 -28.75 18.22
CA LEU A 14 41.25 -28.95 17.65
C LEU A 14 40.22 -28.80 18.81
N LEU A 15 39.35 -27.84 18.72
CA LEU A 15 38.14 -27.78 19.52
C LEU A 15 36.94 -27.72 18.58
N ALA A 16 36.19 -28.81 18.62
CA ALA A 16 34.93 -29.00 17.93
C ALA A 16 33.92 -27.95 18.43
N CYS A 17 33.47 -27.06 17.53
CA CYS A 17 32.33 -26.23 17.78
C CYS A 17 31.04 -27.01 17.51
N SER A 18 30.38 -27.44 18.56
CA SER A 18 29.01 -27.93 18.54
C SER A 18 28.09 -26.80 18.14
N SER A 19 27.56 -26.85 16.92
CA SER A 19 26.52 -25.93 16.44
C SER A 19 25.20 -26.28 17.11
N THR A 20 24.84 -25.57 18.15
CA THR A 20 23.46 -25.55 18.68
C THR A 20 22.58 -24.75 17.74
N LEU A 21 21.79 -25.48 16.95
CA LEU A 21 20.74 -24.95 16.11
C LEU A 21 19.59 -24.49 17.00
N ILE A 22 19.53 -23.18 17.30
CA ILE A 22 18.37 -22.56 17.95
C ILE A 22 17.30 -22.41 16.89
N LEU A 23 16.33 -23.32 16.91
CA LEU A 23 15.11 -23.24 16.11
C LEU A 23 14.21 -22.16 16.77
N ALA A 24 14.35 -20.91 16.33
CA ALA A 24 13.40 -19.84 16.68
C ALA A 24 12.09 -20.10 15.91
N LEU A 25 11.12 -20.70 16.60
CA LEU A 25 9.72 -20.72 16.17
C LEU A 25 9.20 -19.28 16.18
N GLY A 26 9.42 -18.57 15.08
CA GLY A 26 8.76 -17.30 14.79
C GLY A 26 7.27 -17.58 14.57
N LEU A 27 6.45 -17.27 15.55
CA LEU A 27 5.02 -17.08 15.35
C LEU A 27 4.84 -15.85 14.45
N GLY A 28 4.98 -16.08 13.15
CA GLY A 28 4.70 -15.09 12.12
C GLY A 28 3.21 -14.83 12.05
N GLY A 29 2.80 -13.62 12.43
CA GLY A 29 1.47 -13.11 12.15
C GLY A 29 1.24 -13.05 10.64
N CYS A 30 0.70 -14.11 10.06
CA CYS A 30 0.21 -14.16 8.68
C CYS A 30 -1.22 -13.67 8.66
N GLY A 31 -1.46 -12.46 8.17
CA GLY A 31 -2.84 -12.01 8.00
C GLY A 31 -3.06 -10.81 7.08
N THR A 32 -2.05 -10.01 6.83
CA THR A 32 -2.27 -8.70 6.19
C THR A 32 -1.70 -8.54 4.77
N SER A 33 -0.83 -9.43 4.32
CA SER A 33 -0.14 -9.27 3.03
C SER A 33 -1.03 -9.48 1.79
N ALA A 34 -2.11 -10.24 1.89
CA ALA A 34 -3.00 -10.47 0.74
C ALA A 34 -3.90 -9.26 0.43
N LEU A 35 -4.20 -8.44 1.44
CA LEU A 35 -4.98 -7.21 1.26
C LEU A 35 -4.11 -6.07 0.75
N SER A 36 -2.84 -6.02 1.11
CA SER A 36 -1.92 -4.99 0.62
C SER A 36 -1.69 -5.08 -0.89
N ASP A 37 -1.78 -6.26 -1.49
CA ASP A 37 -1.69 -6.40 -2.95
C ASP A 37 -2.95 -5.90 -3.68
N ILE A 38 -4.13 -6.05 -3.04
CA ILE A 38 -5.38 -5.48 -3.55
C ILE A 38 -5.44 -3.98 -3.28
N THR A 39 -4.94 -3.56 -2.14
CA THR A 39 -4.97 -2.18 -1.65
C THR A 39 -3.66 -1.42 -1.94
N GLY A 40 -2.59 -2.09 -2.33
CA GLY A 40 -1.34 -1.47 -2.75
C GLY A 40 -1.49 -0.49 -3.92
N SER A 41 -2.62 -0.61 -4.63
CA SER A 41 -3.11 0.37 -5.60
C SER A 41 -3.94 1.51 -4.97
N ILE A 42 -4.32 1.41 -3.67
CA ILE A 42 -5.31 2.31 -3.08
C ILE A 42 -4.70 3.62 -2.60
N GLY A 43 -3.47 3.59 -2.13
CA GLY A 43 -2.92 4.74 -1.40
C GLY A 43 -2.20 5.75 -2.27
N ALA A 44 -1.66 5.34 -3.39
CA ALA A 44 -0.52 6.08 -3.88
C ALA A 44 -0.68 6.78 -5.22
N SER A 45 -1.46 6.26 -6.13
CA SER A 45 -1.26 6.69 -7.52
C SER A 45 -2.38 7.48 -8.14
N SER A 46 -3.44 7.84 -7.41
CA SER A 46 -4.64 8.25 -8.08
C SER A 46 -5.28 9.57 -7.68
N ILE A 47 -4.70 10.27 -6.74
CA ILE A 47 -5.26 11.56 -6.37
C ILE A 47 -4.39 12.64 -7.01
N ASP A 48 -4.75 13.03 -8.22
CA ASP A 48 -4.28 14.21 -8.93
C ASP A 48 -2.76 14.40 -9.14
N GLU A 49 -1.99 13.36 -9.37
CA GLU A 49 -0.66 13.52 -9.94
C GLU A 49 -0.66 13.59 -11.49
N LYS A 50 -1.87 13.54 -12.10
CA LYS A 50 -2.00 13.70 -13.56
C LYS A 50 -1.71 15.09 -14.09
N ALA A 51 -1.56 16.08 -13.22
CA ALA A 51 -1.34 17.47 -13.67
C ALA A 51 0.14 17.80 -13.92
N ASP A 52 1.10 17.01 -13.42
CA ASP A 52 2.52 17.40 -13.49
C ASP A 52 3.46 16.32 -14.05
N THR A 53 2.97 15.15 -14.40
CA THR A 53 3.76 14.20 -15.19
C THR A 53 3.55 14.48 -16.67
N SER A 54 4.52 15.09 -17.31
CA SER A 54 4.64 15.13 -18.77
C SER A 54 4.33 13.73 -19.33
N ARG A 55 3.31 13.66 -20.18
CA ARG A 55 2.85 12.44 -20.82
C ARG A 55 4.04 11.65 -21.37
N GLY A 56 4.38 10.52 -20.77
CA GLY A 56 5.28 9.52 -21.33
C GLY A 56 6.67 9.39 -20.72
N SER A 57 6.98 10.03 -19.58
CA SER A 57 8.27 9.76 -18.92
C SER A 57 8.24 8.43 -18.18
N ASP A 58 9.33 7.67 -18.28
CA ASP A 58 9.56 6.46 -17.49
C ASP A 58 9.83 6.88 -16.04
N PRO A 59 9.05 6.40 -15.04
CA PRO A 59 9.26 6.76 -13.63
C PRO A 59 10.66 6.48 -13.11
N ARG A 60 11.36 5.50 -13.66
CA ARG A 60 12.76 5.21 -13.31
C ARG A 60 13.71 6.30 -13.82
N ARG A 61 13.49 6.74 -15.05
CA ARG A 61 14.26 7.82 -15.67
C ARG A 61 14.05 9.14 -14.94
N ASP A 62 12.82 9.42 -14.51
CA ASP A 62 12.52 10.59 -13.68
C ASP A 62 13.24 10.50 -12.32
N ALA A 63 13.27 9.32 -11.69
CA ALA A 63 13.99 9.12 -10.45
C ALA A 63 15.50 9.40 -10.61
N GLU A 64 16.13 8.93 -11.69
CA GLU A 64 17.54 9.22 -12.00
C GLU A 64 17.79 10.73 -12.21
N LEU A 65 16.93 11.40 -12.99
CA LEU A 65 17.02 12.83 -13.25
C LEU A 65 16.91 13.67 -11.97
N TYR A 66 15.93 13.37 -11.13
CA TYR A 66 15.72 14.10 -9.87
C TYR A 66 16.76 13.73 -8.81
N GLN A 67 17.36 12.53 -8.86
CA GLN A 67 18.46 12.14 -8.01
C GLN A 67 19.66 13.07 -8.14
N GLU A 68 20.06 13.40 -9.37
CA GLU A 68 21.19 14.31 -9.62
C GLU A 68 20.93 15.71 -9.05
N ARG A 69 19.71 16.23 -9.21
CA ARG A 69 19.33 17.53 -8.64
C ARG A 69 19.36 17.51 -7.11
N TYR A 70 18.80 16.45 -6.52
CA TYR A 70 18.81 16.26 -5.06
C TYR A 70 20.22 16.13 -4.50
N ARG A 71 21.11 15.38 -5.17
CA ARG A 71 22.53 15.27 -4.78
C ARG A 71 23.27 16.60 -4.82
N GLY A 72 22.98 17.43 -5.81
CA GLY A 72 23.56 18.75 -5.94
C GLY A 72 23.16 19.72 -4.81
N ASN A 73 21.94 19.60 -4.31
CA ASN A 73 21.45 20.37 -3.18
C ASN A 73 20.40 19.59 -2.35
N PRO A 74 20.83 18.76 -1.37
CA PRO A 74 19.90 17.97 -0.54
C PRO A 74 18.98 18.79 0.36
N LYS A 75 19.26 20.09 0.52
CA LYS A 75 18.42 21.01 1.30
C LYS A 75 17.36 21.71 0.45
N ASP A 76 17.35 21.51 -0.86
CA ASP A 76 16.30 22.04 -1.74
C ASP A 76 15.00 21.23 -1.57
N ALA A 77 13.97 21.90 -1.02
CA ALA A 77 12.67 21.29 -0.77
C ALA A 77 11.97 20.80 -2.06
N ASP A 78 12.12 21.54 -3.18
CA ASP A 78 11.52 21.17 -4.47
C ASP A 78 12.24 19.95 -5.09
N ALA A 79 13.57 19.95 -5.05
CA ALA A 79 14.36 18.81 -5.52
C ALA A 79 14.04 17.53 -4.73
N ALA A 80 13.97 17.62 -3.40
CA ALA A 80 13.61 16.52 -2.53
C ALA A 80 12.17 16.02 -2.78
N LEU A 81 11.22 16.94 -2.97
CA LEU A 81 9.83 16.61 -3.27
C LEU A 81 9.70 15.84 -4.59
N LYS A 82 10.31 16.35 -5.65
CA LYS A 82 10.28 15.72 -6.99
C LYS A 82 10.96 14.36 -6.98
N TYR A 83 12.13 14.26 -6.34
CA TYR A 83 12.84 13.00 -6.21
C TYR A 83 12.05 11.96 -5.41
N GLY A 84 11.51 12.34 -4.26
CA GLY A 84 10.67 11.47 -3.44
C GLY A 84 9.41 10.97 -4.17
N LYS A 85 8.77 11.83 -4.96
CA LYS A 85 7.63 11.45 -5.81
C LYS A 85 8.04 10.46 -6.91
N ALA A 86 9.15 10.71 -7.60
CA ALA A 86 9.66 9.81 -8.64
C ALA A 86 10.07 8.44 -8.08
N LEU A 87 10.69 8.40 -6.89
CA LEU A 87 10.99 7.16 -6.18
C LEU A 87 9.73 6.35 -5.84
N ARG A 88 8.66 7.03 -5.39
CA ARG A 88 7.36 6.39 -5.16
C ARG A 88 6.78 5.79 -6.44
N ALA A 89 6.76 6.58 -7.52
CA ALA A 89 6.25 6.17 -8.82
C ALA A 89 7.02 4.98 -9.42
N SER A 90 8.33 4.90 -9.18
CA SER A 90 9.20 3.79 -9.61
C SER A 90 9.20 2.58 -8.64
N GLY A 91 8.40 2.64 -7.55
CA GLY A 91 8.29 1.55 -6.57
C GLY A 91 9.41 1.47 -5.55
N GLN A 92 10.31 2.45 -5.50
CA GLN A 92 11.44 2.52 -4.56
C GLN A 92 10.98 3.10 -3.20
N ARG A 93 10.03 2.40 -2.55
CA ARG A 93 9.24 2.91 -1.41
C ARG A 93 10.10 3.31 -0.22
N ALA A 94 11.01 2.44 0.22
CA ALA A 94 11.86 2.72 1.38
C ALA A 94 12.78 3.94 1.14
N GLN A 95 13.30 4.09 -0.07
CA GLN A 95 14.14 5.22 -0.43
C GLN A 95 13.33 6.52 -0.50
N ALA A 96 12.09 6.47 -1.02
CA ALA A 96 11.17 7.61 -1.00
C ALA A 96 10.90 8.09 0.44
N VAL A 97 10.67 7.16 1.37
CA VAL A 97 10.49 7.47 2.79
C VAL A 97 11.72 8.20 3.33
N ALA A 98 12.93 7.66 3.12
CA ALA A 98 14.16 8.25 3.66
C ALA A 98 14.45 9.67 3.13
N VAL A 99 14.27 9.88 1.80
CA VAL A 99 14.49 11.20 1.17
C VAL A 99 13.49 12.22 1.70
N LEU A 100 12.19 11.86 1.76
CA LEU A 100 11.14 12.77 2.19
C LEU A 100 11.19 13.03 3.70
N GLU A 101 11.61 12.07 4.51
CA GLU A 101 11.84 12.26 5.94
C GLU A 101 12.91 13.33 6.17
N GLN A 102 14.07 13.18 5.54
CA GLN A 102 15.16 14.17 5.65
C GLN A 102 14.71 15.57 5.20
N ALA A 103 13.92 15.63 4.12
CA ALA A 103 13.38 16.90 3.65
C ALA A 103 12.40 17.53 4.65
N THR A 104 11.54 16.73 5.31
CA THR A 104 10.62 17.26 6.34
C THR A 104 11.33 17.72 7.61
N ILE A 105 12.47 17.12 7.94
CA ILE A 105 13.34 17.59 9.04
C ILE A 105 13.99 18.92 8.68
N ALA A 106 14.48 19.06 7.45
CA ALA A 106 15.11 20.29 6.97
C ALA A 106 14.12 21.45 6.80
N HIS A 107 12.84 21.14 6.51
CA HIS A 107 11.76 22.11 6.26
C HIS A 107 10.53 21.80 7.11
N PRO A 108 10.58 22.01 8.43
CA PRO A 108 9.46 21.74 9.33
C PRO A 108 8.23 22.56 8.93
N GLY A 109 7.07 21.92 8.85
CA GLY A 109 5.81 22.57 8.50
C GLY A 109 5.58 22.78 7.01
N ASN A 110 6.48 22.36 6.12
CA ASN A 110 6.20 22.38 4.68
C ASN A 110 5.12 21.33 4.34
N LYS A 111 3.89 21.82 4.11
CA LYS A 111 2.70 20.98 3.87
C LYS A 111 2.87 20.04 2.67
N LEU A 112 3.55 20.47 1.60
CA LEU A 112 3.78 19.65 0.41
C LEU A 112 4.73 18.48 0.69
N LEU A 113 5.81 18.72 1.43
CA LEU A 113 6.72 17.67 1.86
C LEU A 113 6.05 16.69 2.83
N LEU A 114 5.28 17.20 3.81
CA LEU A 114 4.52 16.36 4.73
C LEU A 114 3.51 15.48 4.00
N ALA A 115 2.79 16.04 3.03
CA ALA A 115 1.85 15.28 2.19
C ALA A 115 2.54 14.17 1.39
N ALA A 116 3.68 14.48 0.78
CA ALA A 116 4.47 13.49 0.03
C ALA A 116 5.06 12.42 0.95
N TYR A 117 5.58 12.81 2.11
CA TYR A 117 6.14 11.90 3.11
C TYR A 117 5.07 10.96 3.66
N GLY A 118 3.90 11.49 4.04
CA GLY A 118 2.79 10.66 4.52
C GLY A 118 2.33 9.63 3.49
N ARG A 119 2.27 10.00 2.19
CA ARG A 119 1.98 9.04 1.12
C ARG A 119 3.09 8.01 0.94
N ALA A 120 4.37 8.40 1.04
CA ALA A 120 5.49 7.46 0.96
C ALA A 120 5.46 6.44 2.11
N LEU A 121 5.13 6.89 3.32
CA LEU A 121 4.94 6.03 4.48
C LEU A 121 3.80 5.02 4.26
N ALA A 122 2.65 5.48 3.72
CA ALA A 122 1.53 4.60 3.40
C ALA A 122 1.94 3.52 2.38
N ASP A 123 2.64 3.90 1.30
CA ASP A 123 3.13 2.98 0.28
C ASP A 123 4.14 1.96 0.84
N ASN A 124 4.89 2.37 1.87
CA ASN A 124 5.87 1.52 2.55
C ASN A 124 5.26 0.65 3.67
N GLY A 125 3.95 0.78 3.94
CA GLY A 125 3.25 0.01 4.97
C GLY A 125 3.30 0.61 6.38
N ASN A 126 3.86 1.81 6.55
CA ASN A 126 3.94 2.52 7.83
C ASN A 126 2.63 3.29 8.11
N PHE A 127 1.50 2.59 8.19
CA PHE A 127 0.17 3.20 8.11
C PHE A 127 -0.15 4.15 9.26
N GLN A 128 0.19 3.82 10.51
CA GLN A 128 -0.07 4.73 11.63
C GLN A 128 0.72 6.03 11.48
N GLN A 129 2.00 5.94 11.17
CA GLN A 129 2.85 7.11 10.97
C GLN A 129 2.37 7.93 9.75
N ALA A 130 1.93 7.26 8.68
CA ALA A 130 1.34 7.92 7.52
C ALA A 130 0.10 8.75 7.90
N PHE A 131 -0.81 8.17 8.68
CA PHE A 131 -2.01 8.86 9.16
C PHE A 131 -1.66 10.13 9.93
N ASP A 132 -0.71 10.04 10.87
CA ASP A 132 -0.28 11.15 11.71
C ASP A 132 0.41 12.27 10.89
N VAL A 133 1.28 11.89 9.94
CA VAL A 133 1.99 12.85 9.08
C VAL A 133 1.04 13.53 8.09
N LEU A 134 0.10 12.78 7.49
CA LEU A 134 -0.92 13.35 6.60
C LEU A 134 -1.81 14.36 7.34
N GLY A 135 -2.16 14.09 8.61
CA GLY A 135 -2.92 15.00 9.43
C GLY A 135 -2.22 16.34 9.68
N ARG A 136 -0.90 16.36 9.68
CA ARG A 136 -0.08 17.59 9.82
C ARG A 136 0.06 18.38 8.50
N ALA A 137 -0.27 17.77 7.37
CA ALA A 137 -0.12 18.40 6.05
C ALA A 137 -1.25 19.34 5.66
N HIS A 138 -2.36 19.32 6.39
CA HIS A 138 -3.49 20.24 6.24
C HIS A 138 -4.00 20.71 7.61
N SER A 139 -4.97 21.62 7.63
CA SER A 139 -5.59 22.10 8.87
C SER A 139 -7.10 22.02 8.78
N PRO A 140 -7.83 22.06 9.91
CA PRO A 140 -9.30 22.11 9.90
C PRO A 140 -9.87 23.31 9.14
N ASP A 141 -9.15 24.44 9.12
CA ASP A 141 -9.57 25.66 8.43
C ASP A 141 -9.25 25.65 6.93
N ASP A 142 -8.34 24.77 6.51
CA ASP A 142 -7.91 24.58 5.11
C ASP A 142 -7.78 23.08 4.82
N PRO A 143 -8.91 22.37 4.76
CA PRO A 143 -8.91 20.92 4.57
C PRO A 143 -8.68 20.56 3.11
N ASP A 144 -7.71 19.67 2.86
CA ASP A 144 -7.48 19.09 1.53
C ASP A 144 -8.18 17.72 1.43
N TRP A 145 -9.18 17.63 0.56
CA TRP A 145 -9.92 16.39 0.34
C TRP A 145 -9.03 15.19 -0.06
N ARG A 146 -7.90 15.48 -0.74
CA ARG A 146 -6.93 14.44 -1.14
C ARG A 146 -6.22 13.86 0.07
N LEU A 147 -5.88 14.71 1.03
CA LEU A 147 -5.23 14.28 2.26
C LEU A 147 -6.21 13.55 3.18
N LEU A 148 -7.44 14.04 3.27
CA LEU A 148 -8.52 13.35 3.98
C LEU A 148 -8.76 11.95 3.39
N SER A 149 -8.84 11.84 2.05
CA SER A 149 -8.98 10.54 1.40
C SER A 149 -7.78 9.61 1.64
N ALA A 150 -6.56 10.15 1.64
CA ALA A 150 -5.36 9.38 1.97
C ALA A 150 -5.33 8.91 3.44
N GLN A 151 -5.77 9.75 4.37
CA GLN A 151 -5.94 9.36 5.78
C GLN A 151 -6.98 8.25 5.93
N GLY A 152 -8.12 8.34 5.23
CA GLY A 152 -9.10 7.26 5.18
C GLY A 152 -8.48 5.94 4.68
N ALA A 153 -7.68 5.99 3.63
CA ALA A 153 -7.02 4.81 3.10
C ALA A 153 -6.01 4.19 4.09
N THR A 154 -5.30 5.02 4.87
CA THR A 154 -4.40 4.49 5.91
C THR A 154 -5.17 3.85 7.07
N LEU A 155 -6.33 4.38 7.43
CA LEU A 155 -7.22 3.79 8.44
C LEU A 155 -7.81 2.46 7.98
N ASP A 156 -8.17 2.32 6.70
CA ASP A 156 -8.60 1.04 6.13
C ASP A 156 -7.51 -0.02 6.25
N GLN A 157 -6.24 0.33 6.01
CA GLN A 157 -5.10 -0.59 6.20
C GLN A 157 -4.88 -0.98 7.67
N LEU A 158 -5.27 -0.12 8.61
CA LEU A 158 -5.26 -0.39 10.05
C LEU A 158 -6.49 -1.17 10.52
N GLY A 159 -7.45 -1.50 9.63
CA GLY A 159 -8.70 -2.16 9.95
C GLY A 159 -9.75 -1.25 10.64
N ARG A 160 -9.52 0.07 10.67
CA ARG A 160 -10.37 1.07 11.31
C ARG A 160 -11.41 1.61 10.30
N TYR A 161 -12.24 0.72 9.76
CA TYR A 161 -13.11 0.99 8.61
C TYR A 161 -14.16 2.10 8.86
N GLU A 162 -14.77 2.13 10.06
CA GLU A 162 -15.75 3.15 10.42
C GLU A 162 -15.13 4.56 10.40
N GLU A 163 -13.94 4.68 10.97
CA GLU A 163 -13.22 5.95 10.99
C GLU A 163 -12.76 6.34 9.58
N ALA A 164 -12.26 5.39 8.78
CA ALA A 164 -11.92 5.62 7.38
C ALA A 164 -13.08 6.25 6.61
N ARG A 165 -14.30 5.73 6.79
CA ARG A 165 -15.51 6.25 6.13
C ARG A 165 -15.87 7.68 6.55
N GLN A 166 -15.57 8.08 7.79
CA GLN A 166 -15.75 9.48 8.21
C GLN A 166 -14.81 10.42 7.46
N TYR A 167 -13.57 10.01 7.22
CA TYR A 167 -12.60 10.76 6.41
C TYR A 167 -13.04 10.87 4.96
N TYR A 168 -13.52 9.78 4.35
CA TYR A 168 -14.06 9.82 2.99
C TYR A 168 -15.32 10.69 2.90
N ALA A 169 -16.21 10.62 3.89
CA ALA A 169 -17.37 11.47 3.94
C ALA A 169 -16.98 12.97 4.05
N SER A 170 -15.95 13.29 4.82
CA SER A 170 -15.40 14.64 4.92
C SER A 170 -14.79 15.10 3.60
N ALA A 171 -14.06 14.24 2.91
CA ALA A 171 -13.53 14.54 1.58
C ALA A 171 -14.65 14.80 0.55
N LEU A 172 -15.73 14.00 0.58
CA LEU A 172 -16.88 14.15 -0.32
C LEU A 172 -17.75 15.38 0.01
N LYS A 173 -17.67 15.92 1.23
CA LYS A 173 -18.30 17.23 1.54
C LYS A 173 -17.58 18.39 0.85
N ILE A 174 -16.25 18.28 0.66
CA ILE A 174 -15.45 19.30 -0.02
C ILE A 174 -15.61 19.18 -1.54
N VAL A 175 -15.49 17.96 -2.07
CA VAL A 175 -15.65 17.68 -3.51
C VAL A 175 -16.68 16.57 -3.69
N PRO A 176 -17.96 16.92 -3.83
CA PRO A 176 -19.02 15.95 -4.08
C PRO A 176 -18.74 15.13 -5.36
N ASP A 177 -19.10 13.86 -5.33
CA ASP A 177 -19.01 12.98 -6.49
C ASP A 177 -17.59 12.75 -7.05
N GLN A 178 -16.55 12.98 -6.25
CA GLN A 178 -15.20 12.69 -6.67
C GLN A 178 -14.99 11.16 -6.86
N PRO A 179 -14.76 10.67 -8.10
CA PRO A 179 -14.76 9.24 -8.38
C PRO A 179 -13.70 8.47 -7.59
N SER A 180 -12.51 9.05 -7.39
CA SER A 180 -11.43 8.41 -6.65
C SER A 180 -11.77 8.23 -5.16
N VAL A 181 -12.46 9.20 -4.55
CA VAL A 181 -12.90 9.11 -3.15
C VAL A 181 -14.02 8.10 -3.00
N LEU A 182 -15.01 8.11 -3.92
CA LEU A 182 -16.08 7.11 -3.98
C LEU A 182 -15.51 5.70 -4.17
N SER A 183 -14.48 5.55 -5.00
CA SER A 183 -13.81 4.27 -5.21
C SER A 183 -13.12 3.76 -3.93
N ASN A 184 -12.44 4.64 -3.20
CA ASN A 184 -11.84 4.29 -1.91
C ASN A 184 -12.90 3.95 -0.86
N LEU A 185 -13.98 4.72 -0.77
CA LEU A 185 -15.12 4.44 0.11
C LEU A 185 -15.76 3.09 -0.21
N GLY A 186 -15.98 2.79 -1.49
CA GLY A 186 -16.51 1.49 -1.93
C GLY A 186 -15.60 0.33 -1.54
N LEU A 187 -14.29 0.52 -1.66
CA LEU A 187 -13.34 -0.48 -1.25
C LEU A 187 -13.28 -0.65 0.28
N SER A 188 -13.43 0.43 1.05
CA SER A 188 -13.60 0.36 2.51
C SER A 188 -14.81 -0.52 2.90
N TYR A 189 -15.92 -0.43 2.16
CA TYR A 189 -17.06 -1.33 2.32
C TYR A 189 -16.72 -2.79 1.94
N VAL A 190 -15.93 -3.02 0.89
CA VAL A 190 -15.43 -4.37 0.55
C VAL A 190 -14.61 -4.95 1.70
N LEU A 191 -13.69 -4.18 2.27
CA LEU A 191 -12.83 -4.60 3.38
C LEU A 191 -13.63 -4.94 4.65
N SER A 192 -14.69 -4.19 4.93
CA SER A 192 -15.62 -4.46 6.04
C SER A 192 -16.70 -5.48 5.71
N LYS A 193 -16.66 -6.11 4.52
CA LYS A 193 -17.61 -7.13 4.02
C LYS A 193 -19.04 -6.62 3.79
N ASP A 194 -19.25 -5.33 3.71
CA ASP A 194 -20.53 -4.74 3.32
C ASP A 194 -20.60 -4.62 1.79
N LEU A 195 -20.77 -5.76 1.15
CA LEU A 195 -20.67 -5.88 -0.30
C LEU A 195 -21.81 -5.16 -1.05
N SER A 196 -22.98 -4.98 -0.41
CA SER A 196 -24.10 -4.24 -1.01
C SER A 196 -23.74 -2.75 -1.14
N ARG A 197 -23.35 -2.10 -0.04
CA ARG A 197 -22.93 -0.69 -0.07
C ARG A 197 -21.68 -0.48 -0.92
N ALA A 198 -20.78 -1.47 -0.94
CA ALA A 198 -19.61 -1.44 -1.81
C ALA A 198 -20.03 -1.34 -3.29
N GLU A 199 -20.93 -2.22 -3.74
CA GLU A 199 -21.38 -2.22 -5.14
C GLU A 199 -22.07 -0.91 -5.50
N ASP A 200 -23.00 -0.43 -4.69
CA ASP A 200 -23.73 0.82 -4.95
C ASP A 200 -22.78 2.00 -5.08
N THR A 201 -21.83 2.12 -4.15
CA THR A 201 -20.84 3.20 -4.14
C THR A 201 -19.91 3.13 -5.35
N LEU A 202 -19.44 1.93 -5.69
CA LEU A 202 -18.55 1.70 -6.83
C LEU A 202 -19.26 1.86 -8.18
N ARG A 203 -20.55 1.53 -8.28
CA ARG A 203 -21.35 1.84 -9.47
C ARG A 203 -21.46 3.35 -9.69
N ARG A 204 -21.68 4.12 -8.62
CA ARG A 204 -21.66 5.59 -8.71
C ARG A 204 -20.28 6.10 -9.13
N ALA A 205 -19.19 5.59 -8.55
CA ALA A 205 -17.84 5.95 -8.98
C ALA A 205 -17.60 5.62 -10.47
N ASN A 206 -18.06 4.44 -10.92
CA ASN A 206 -17.88 3.99 -12.29
C ASN A 206 -18.71 4.80 -13.30
N SER A 207 -19.92 5.25 -12.93
CA SER A 207 -20.73 6.12 -13.79
C SER A 207 -20.11 7.49 -14.00
N LEU A 208 -19.34 7.98 -13.02
CA LEU A 208 -18.63 9.26 -13.07
C LEU A 208 -17.25 9.16 -13.76
N ALA A 209 -16.63 7.98 -13.72
CA ALA A 209 -15.32 7.72 -14.33
C ALA A 209 -15.30 6.35 -15.02
N PRO A 210 -16.08 6.15 -16.12
CA PRO A 210 -16.23 4.84 -16.75
C PRO A 210 -14.92 4.29 -17.33
N ASN A 211 -14.00 5.18 -17.69
CA ASN A 211 -12.70 4.82 -18.27
C ASN A 211 -11.58 4.64 -17.22
N ASP A 212 -11.86 4.79 -15.93
CA ASP A 212 -10.85 4.53 -14.90
C ASP A 212 -10.76 3.01 -14.63
N PRO A 213 -9.63 2.37 -14.99
CA PRO A 213 -9.48 0.92 -14.84
C PRO A 213 -9.50 0.47 -13.37
N ARG A 214 -9.14 1.34 -12.43
CA ARG A 214 -9.13 1.03 -11.00
C ARG A 214 -10.55 1.00 -10.43
N VAL A 215 -11.36 2.01 -10.77
CA VAL A 215 -12.78 2.05 -10.37
C VAL A 215 -13.48 0.81 -10.89
N ARG A 216 -13.24 0.45 -12.15
CA ARG A 216 -13.81 -0.74 -12.77
C ARG A 216 -13.34 -2.04 -12.11
N ALA A 217 -12.04 -2.16 -11.79
CA ALA A 217 -11.49 -3.32 -11.09
C ALA A 217 -12.09 -3.49 -9.68
N ASN A 218 -12.23 -2.39 -8.94
CA ASN A 218 -12.85 -2.40 -7.62
C ASN A 218 -14.33 -2.80 -7.68
N LEU A 219 -15.08 -2.31 -8.69
CA LEU A 219 -16.47 -2.72 -8.90
C LEU A 219 -16.55 -4.22 -9.25
N ALA A 220 -15.71 -4.69 -10.17
CA ALA A 220 -15.65 -6.11 -10.52
C ALA A 220 -15.34 -6.98 -9.29
N LEU A 221 -14.41 -6.54 -8.43
CA LEU A 221 -14.09 -7.24 -7.18
C LEU A 221 -15.31 -7.31 -6.25
N ALA A 222 -15.99 -6.19 -6.01
CA ALA A 222 -17.18 -6.14 -5.13
C ALA A 222 -18.30 -7.08 -5.62
N VAL A 223 -18.58 -7.09 -6.93
CA VAL A 223 -19.58 -7.96 -7.56
C VAL A 223 -19.14 -9.44 -7.52
N GLY A 224 -17.86 -9.71 -7.77
CA GLY A 224 -17.31 -11.08 -7.73
C GLY A 224 -17.35 -11.69 -6.33
N LEU A 225 -17.06 -10.88 -5.28
CA LEU A 225 -17.14 -11.33 -3.90
C LEU A 225 -18.57 -11.63 -3.42
N GLN A 226 -19.59 -11.17 -4.13
CA GLN A 226 -20.99 -11.54 -3.93
C GLN A 226 -21.35 -12.86 -4.62
N GLY A 227 -20.38 -13.57 -5.24
CA GLY A 227 -20.60 -14.80 -6.01
C GLY A 227 -21.03 -14.58 -7.47
N ARG A 228 -21.18 -13.35 -7.91
CA ARG A 228 -21.61 -12.96 -9.27
C ARG A 228 -20.42 -12.88 -10.23
N VAL A 229 -19.68 -13.98 -10.34
CA VAL A 229 -18.40 -14.02 -11.07
C VAL A 229 -18.55 -13.66 -12.55
N ALA A 230 -19.63 -14.13 -13.21
CA ALA A 230 -19.88 -13.83 -14.62
C ALA A 230 -20.10 -12.33 -14.87
N ASP A 231 -20.82 -11.65 -13.97
CA ASP A 231 -21.03 -10.19 -14.06
C ASP A 231 -19.73 -9.43 -13.77
N ALA A 232 -18.96 -9.88 -12.78
CA ALA A 232 -17.66 -9.32 -12.47
C ALA A 232 -16.69 -9.41 -13.67
N GLU A 233 -16.68 -10.54 -14.38
CA GLU A 233 -15.88 -10.69 -15.60
C GLU A 233 -16.33 -9.74 -16.72
N LYS A 234 -17.65 -9.53 -16.90
CA LYS A 234 -18.16 -8.55 -17.87
C LYS A 234 -17.67 -7.14 -17.54
N ILE A 235 -17.76 -6.75 -16.25
CA ILE A 235 -17.27 -5.45 -15.78
C ILE A 235 -15.77 -5.30 -16.01
N ALA A 236 -14.99 -6.32 -15.68
CA ALA A 236 -13.53 -6.28 -15.84
C ALA A 236 -13.08 -6.20 -17.31
N LYS A 237 -13.88 -6.72 -18.23
CA LYS A 237 -13.59 -6.73 -19.68
C LYS A 237 -14.07 -5.47 -20.41
N ALA A 238 -14.98 -4.71 -19.83
CA ALA A 238 -15.66 -3.62 -20.52
C ALA A 238 -14.68 -2.67 -21.20
N ASP A 239 -14.90 -2.44 -22.50
CA ASP A 239 -14.20 -1.47 -23.34
C ASP A 239 -12.65 -1.63 -23.41
N LEU A 240 -12.14 -2.82 -23.11
CA LEU A 240 -10.71 -3.11 -23.15
C LEU A 240 -10.31 -3.94 -24.38
N PRO A 241 -9.11 -3.73 -24.93
CA PRO A 241 -8.49 -4.65 -25.87
C PRO A 241 -8.48 -6.09 -25.34
N PRO A 242 -8.61 -7.12 -26.19
CA PRO A 242 -8.76 -8.52 -25.74
C PRO A 242 -7.64 -9.01 -24.79
N ALA A 243 -6.41 -8.59 -25.03
CA ALA A 243 -5.27 -8.98 -24.19
C ALA A 243 -5.35 -8.38 -22.78
N GLU A 244 -5.72 -7.09 -22.67
CA GLU A 244 -5.90 -6.41 -21.38
C GLU A 244 -7.11 -6.96 -20.63
N ALA A 245 -8.21 -7.22 -21.34
CA ALA A 245 -9.40 -7.84 -20.79
C ALA A 245 -9.09 -9.21 -20.19
N ALA A 246 -8.31 -10.04 -20.89
CA ALA A 246 -7.88 -11.36 -20.41
C ALA A 246 -7.01 -11.25 -19.15
N ALA A 247 -6.06 -10.31 -19.11
CA ALA A 247 -5.22 -10.07 -17.96
C ALA A 247 -6.02 -9.64 -16.72
N ASN A 248 -6.96 -8.70 -16.88
CA ASN A 248 -7.83 -8.22 -15.79
C ASN A 248 -8.73 -9.34 -15.24
N VAL A 249 -9.28 -10.18 -16.10
CA VAL A 249 -10.06 -11.34 -15.66
C VAL A 249 -9.21 -12.36 -14.93
N ALA A 250 -8.00 -12.64 -15.41
CA ALA A 250 -7.09 -13.55 -14.74
C ALA A 250 -6.73 -13.05 -13.34
N GLN A 251 -6.45 -11.76 -13.19
CA GLN A 251 -6.18 -11.12 -11.91
C GLN A 251 -7.39 -11.22 -10.96
N LEU A 252 -8.59 -10.90 -11.45
CA LEU A 252 -9.84 -11.02 -10.68
C LEU A 252 -10.01 -12.44 -10.15
N LYS A 253 -9.91 -13.45 -11.03
CA LYS A 253 -10.05 -14.87 -10.66
C LYS A 253 -9.01 -15.28 -9.60
N GLN A 254 -7.78 -14.81 -9.72
CA GLN A 254 -6.75 -15.07 -8.73
C GLN A 254 -7.11 -14.50 -7.35
N ILE A 255 -7.64 -13.27 -7.31
CA ILE A 255 -8.07 -12.63 -6.06
C ILE A 255 -9.23 -13.40 -5.42
N LEU A 256 -10.26 -13.75 -6.20
CA LEU A 256 -11.42 -14.46 -5.71
C LEU A 256 -11.05 -15.85 -5.18
N SER A 257 -10.23 -16.63 -5.90
CA SER A 257 -9.77 -17.94 -5.45
C SER A 257 -8.92 -17.91 -4.20
N ARG A 258 -8.12 -16.86 -4.01
CA ARG A 258 -7.35 -16.64 -2.77
C ARG A 258 -8.28 -16.42 -1.58
N LYS A 259 -9.30 -15.58 -1.76
CA LYS A 259 -10.33 -15.30 -0.73
C LYS A 259 -11.12 -16.54 -0.32
N GLU A 260 -11.52 -17.36 -1.28
CA GLU A 260 -12.19 -18.63 -1.01
C GLU A 260 -11.32 -19.56 -0.17
N LYS A 261 -10.03 -19.70 -0.51
CA LYS A 261 -9.08 -20.53 0.25
C LYS A 261 -8.84 -20.00 1.68
N GLU A 262 -8.75 -18.67 1.84
CA GLU A 262 -8.61 -18.04 3.16
C GLU A 262 -9.86 -18.27 4.02
N SER A 263 -11.05 -18.12 3.43
CA SER A 263 -12.32 -18.38 4.11
C SER A 263 -12.46 -19.85 4.52
N ALA A 264 -12.14 -20.78 3.62
CA ALA A 264 -12.17 -22.21 3.91
C ALA A 264 -11.19 -22.60 5.03
N ARG A 265 -9.96 -22.03 5.02
CA ARG A 265 -8.99 -22.25 6.11
C ARG A 265 -9.47 -21.70 7.45
N ALA A 266 -10.10 -20.53 7.45
CA ALA A 266 -10.65 -19.92 8.66
C ALA A 266 -11.80 -20.75 9.24
N GLU A 267 -12.62 -21.40 8.42
CA GLU A 267 -13.69 -22.29 8.85
C GLU A 267 -13.14 -23.62 9.41
N ILE A 268 -12.16 -24.21 8.73
CA ILE A 268 -11.49 -25.44 9.21
C ILE A 268 -10.83 -25.21 10.57
N GLY A 269 -10.20 -24.04 10.76
CA GLY A 269 -9.58 -23.68 12.03
C GLY A 269 -10.57 -23.46 13.19
N LYS A 270 -11.86 -23.32 12.89
CA LYS A 270 -12.95 -23.22 13.90
C LYS A 270 -13.54 -24.56 14.29
N LEU A 271 -13.24 -25.64 13.55
CA LEU A 271 -13.72 -26.97 13.89
C LEU A 271 -13.04 -27.45 15.20
N PRO A 272 -13.81 -27.93 16.17
CA PRO A 272 -13.21 -28.46 17.39
C PRO A 272 -12.35 -29.66 17.03
N ILE A 273 -11.08 -29.63 17.44
CA ILE A 273 -10.19 -30.79 17.32
C ILE A 273 -10.86 -31.88 18.17
N ALA A 274 -11.48 -32.85 17.50
CA ALA A 274 -11.99 -34.03 18.17
C ALA A 274 -10.79 -34.69 18.84
N ALA A 275 -10.77 -34.64 20.18
CA ALA A 275 -9.77 -35.32 20.97
C ALA A 275 -9.83 -36.79 20.59
N ALA A 276 -8.79 -37.27 19.86
CA ALA A 276 -8.62 -38.70 19.64
C ALA A 276 -8.45 -39.34 21.02
N ARG A 277 -9.53 -39.91 21.53
CA ARG A 277 -9.46 -40.85 22.64
C ARG A 277 -8.66 -42.02 22.12
N ARG A 278 -7.47 -42.18 22.62
CA ARG A 278 -6.73 -43.44 22.57
C ARG A 278 -7.32 -44.28 23.70
N ASP A 279 -8.08 -45.29 23.30
CA ASP A 279 -8.35 -46.44 24.15
C ASP A 279 -7.17 -47.39 24.06
#